data_2ebab3da406314cca5e41ce9ed54df97
#
_entry.id   2ebab3da406314cca5e41ce9ed54df97
#
_cell.length_a   1.000
_cell.length_b   1.000
_cell.length_c   1.000
_cell.angle_alpha   90.00
_cell.angle_beta   90.00
_cell.angle_gamma   90.00
#
_symmetry.space_group_name_H-M   'P 1'
#
loop_
_entity.id
_entity.type
_entity.pdbx_description
1 polymer ?
#
loop_
_entity_poly.entity_id
_entity_poly.type
_entity_poly.pdbx_seq_one_letter_code
_entity_poly.pdbx_strand_id
1 'polypeptide(L)'
;MDKRELYYFNKAKKISRISTYDRIRIGCIAVYKKNIIGIGYNQAKTNPMQSKYNVYRGIKTVNNYIHAEMACLNQIRNLDIDFSKVRLFVYREDAQKNMRICKPCEACERAIRDLGIKKVYYTDTNKFVREEYI
;
A
#
# COMPACT_ATOMS: atom_id res chain seq x y z
N MET A 1 -17.43 -9.02 0.86
CA MET A 1 -16.73 -7.88 1.48
C MET A 1 -17.75 -6.97 2.14
N ASP A 2 -17.51 -6.57 3.39
CA ASP A 2 -18.49 -5.78 4.12
C ASP A 2 -18.43 -4.28 3.73
N LYS A 3 -19.42 -3.53 4.21
CA LYS A 3 -19.55 -2.11 3.88
C LYS A 3 -18.37 -1.27 4.35
N ARG A 4 -17.80 -1.63 5.49
CA ARG A 4 -16.67 -0.90 6.06
C ARG A 4 -15.39 -1.11 5.26
N GLU A 5 -15.16 -2.33 4.81
CA GLU A 5 -14.02 -2.65 3.94
C GLU A 5 -14.13 -1.90 2.62
N LEU A 6 -15.32 -1.85 2.03
CA LEU A 6 -15.57 -1.07 0.82
C LEU A 6 -15.34 0.44 1.04
N TYR A 7 -15.74 0.94 2.20
CA TYR A 7 -15.47 2.33 2.56
C TYR A 7 -13.98 2.64 2.56
N TYR A 8 -13.17 1.76 3.15
CA TYR A 8 -11.71 1.94 3.18
C TYR A 8 -11.10 1.82 1.78
N PHE A 9 -11.55 0.88 0.97
CA PHE A 9 -11.11 0.80 -0.43
C PHE A 9 -11.45 2.06 -1.21
N ASN A 10 -12.61 2.65 -0.98
CA ASN A 10 -12.98 3.92 -1.63
C ASN A 10 -12.07 5.07 -1.19
N LYS A 11 -11.62 5.07 0.07
CA LYS A 11 -10.63 6.04 0.53
C LYS A 11 -9.28 5.83 -0.15
N ALA A 12 -8.82 4.59 -0.24
CA ALA A 12 -7.58 4.27 -0.96
C ALA A 12 -7.68 4.66 -2.44
N LYS A 13 -8.83 4.47 -3.07
CA LYS A 13 -9.09 4.90 -4.43
C LYS A 13 -8.91 6.41 -4.60
N LYS A 14 -9.46 7.20 -3.69
CA LYS A 14 -9.29 8.67 -3.72
C LYS A 14 -7.82 9.05 -3.57
N ILE A 15 -7.10 8.38 -2.70
CA ILE A 15 -5.66 8.62 -2.49
C ILE A 15 -4.87 8.26 -3.75
N SER A 16 -5.22 7.16 -4.44
CA SER A 16 -4.54 6.75 -5.66
C SER A 16 -4.54 7.83 -6.73
N ARG A 17 -5.59 8.66 -6.76
CA ARG A 17 -5.76 9.71 -7.75
C ARG A 17 -4.88 10.94 -7.51
N ILE A 18 -4.19 10.99 -6.36
CA ILE A 18 -3.18 12.03 -6.06
C ILE A 18 -1.82 11.63 -6.64
N SER A 19 -1.64 10.37 -7.06
CA SER A 19 -0.37 9.89 -7.60
C SER A 19 0.12 10.79 -8.75
N THR A 20 1.44 11.01 -8.78
CA THR A 20 2.10 11.78 -9.84
C THR A 20 2.37 10.95 -11.10
N TYR A 21 2.08 9.64 -11.07
CA TYR A 21 2.19 8.77 -12.24
C TYR A 21 0.90 8.81 -13.05
N ASP A 22 1.03 8.96 -14.38
CA ASP A 22 -0.11 9.00 -15.28
C ASP A 22 -0.69 7.62 -15.59
N ARG A 23 0.18 6.60 -15.67
CA ARG A 23 -0.19 5.26 -16.12
C ARG A 23 -0.61 4.33 -15.00
N ILE A 24 -0.02 4.49 -13.82
CA ILE A 24 -0.22 3.61 -12.65
C ILE A 24 -0.48 4.49 -11.46
N ARG A 25 -1.68 4.38 -10.91
CA ARG A 25 -2.09 5.15 -9.73
C ARG A 25 -2.42 4.19 -8.61
N ILE A 26 -1.64 4.27 -7.53
CA ILE A 26 -1.79 3.39 -6.38
C ILE A 26 -1.97 4.25 -5.15
N GLY A 27 -2.98 3.90 -4.35
CA GLY A 27 -3.21 4.51 -3.05
C GLY A 27 -3.22 3.44 -1.96
N CYS A 28 -2.69 3.77 -0.81
CA CYS A 28 -2.65 2.90 0.35
C CYS A 28 -3.11 3.65 1.57
N ILE A 29 -3.97 3.02 2.37
CA ILE A 29 -4.32 3.55 3.70
C ILE A 29 -4.05 2.50 4.75
N ALA A 30 -3.68 2.97 5.94
CA ALA A 30 -3.53 2.14 7.11
C ALA A 30 -4.66 2.46 8.09
N VAL A 31 -5.35 1.42 8.56
CA VAL A 31 -6.50 1.54 9.46
C VAL A 31 -6.19 0.87 10.79
N TYR A 32 -6.39 1.59 11.89
CA TYR A 32 -6.20 1.09 13.24
C TYR A 32 -7.39 1.51 14.10
N LYS A 33 -8.06 0.53 14.72
CA LYS A 33 -9.23 0.78 15.56
C LYS A 33 -10.26 1.67 14.85
N LYS A 34 -10.57 1.34 13.60
CA LYS A 34 -11.53 2.03 12.74
C LYS A 34 -11.09 3.43 12.26
N ASN A 35 -9.89 3.87 12.60
CA ASN A 35 -9.35 5.16 12.19
C ASN A 35 -8.28 5.00 11.12
N ILE A 36 -8.29 5.88 10.14
CA ILE A 36 -7.21 5.96 9.16
C ILE A 36 -6.04 6.69 9.84
N ILE A 37 -4.92 5.98 10.00
CA ILE A 37 -3.73 6.51 10.68
C ILE A 37 -2.59 6.83 9.75
N GLY A 38 -2.67 6.41 8.50
CA GLY A 38 -1.65 6.71 7.50
C GLY A 38 -2.21 6.59 6.10
N ILE A 39 -1.65 7.38 5.19
CA ILE A 39 -1.98 7.35 3.77
C ILE A 39 -0.69 7.38 2.96
N GLY A 40 -0.74 6.78 1.77
CA GLY A 40 0.38 6.84 0.85
C GLY A 40 -0.08 6.69 -0.59
N TYR A 41 0.69 7.23 -1.50
CA TYR A 41 0.48 7.05 -2.93
C TYR A 41 1.84 6.99 -3.63
N ASN A 42 1.89 6.33 -4.78
CA ASN A 42 3.14 6.18 -5.51
C ASN A 42 3.57 7.52 -6.11
N GLN A 43 4.87 7.80 -6.03
CA GLN A 43 5.42 9.09 -6.45
C GLN A 43 6.74 8.89 -7.21
N ALA A 44 7.00 9.78 -8.16
CA ALA A 44 8.25 9.80 -8.92
C ALA A 44 9.36 10.49 -8.11
N LYS A 45 9.62 10.00 -6.90
CA LYS A 45 10.72 10.48 -6.06
C LYS A 45 11.34 9.34 -5.28
N THR A 46 12.66 9.39 -5.09
CA THR A 46 13.41 8.37 -4.36
C THR A 46 13.12 8.47 -2.86
N ASN A 47 13.29 7.33 -2.16
CA ASN A 47 13.12 7.26 -0.73
C ASN A 47 14.09 6.24 -0.14
N PRO A 48 14.81 6.56 0.96
CA PRO A 48 15.78 5.64 1.55
C PRO A 48 15.17 4.31 2.04
N MET A 49 13.96 4.34 2.59
CA MET A 49 13.28 3.13 3.03
C MET A 49 12.94 2.23 1.85
N GLN A 50 12.45 2.82 0.75
CA GLN A 50 12.18 2.07 -0.47
C GLN A 50 13.47 1.43 -1.01
N SER A 51 14.56 2.18 -1.04
CA SER A 51 15.87 1.68 -1.48
C SER A 51 16.34 0.50 -0.64
N LYS A 52 16.21 0.60 0.68
CA LYS A 52 16.59 -0.46 1.62
C LYS A 52 15.85 -1.76 1.33
N TYR A 53 14.54 -1.69 1.12
CA TYR A 53 13.73 -2.89 0.90
C TYR A 53 13.75 -3.41 -0.53
N ASN A 54 14.15 -2.60 -1.51
CA ASN A 54 14.21 -3.03 -2.90
C ASN A 54 15.20 -4.18 -3.13
N VAL A 55 16.14 -4.41 -2.23
CA VAL A 55 17.06 -5.56 -2.31
C VAL A 55 16.30 -6.90 -2.30
N TYR A 56 15.11 -6.95 -1.71
CA TYR A 56 14.29 -8.17 -1.65
C TYR A 56 13.54 -8.46 -2.95
N ARG A 57 13.59 -7.56 -3.93
CA ARG A 57 12.90 -7.77 -5.22
C ARG A 57 13.65 -8.75 -6.13
N GLY A 58 14.88 -9.11 -5.78
CA GLY A 58 15.67 -10.09 -6.52
C GLY A 58 16.18 -9.63 -7.89
N ILE A 59 15.86 -8.41 -8.30
CA ILE A 59 16.33 -7.81 -9.55
C ILE A 59 16.87 -6.42 -9.25
N LYS A 60 17.83 -5.97 -10.07
CA LYS A 60 18.28 -4.59 -9.98
C LYS A 60 17.17 -3.68 -10.48
N THR A 61 16.71 -2.79 -9.61
CA THR A 61 15.76 -1.76 -10.03
C THR A 61 16.51 -0.56 -10.56
N VAL A 62 15.98 0.05 -11.62
CA VAL A 62 16.59 1.26 -12.21
C VAL A 62 16.33 2.50 -11.37
N ASN A 63 15.34 2.45 -10.45
CA ASN A 63 15.03 3.56 -9.57
C ASN A 63 14.51 3.04 -8.23
N ASN A 64 14.55 3.92 -7.22
CA ASN A 64 14.04 3.66 -5.88
C ASN A 64 12.87 4.61 -5.58
N TYR A 65 12.00 4.82 -6.56
CA TYR A 65 10.81 5.64 -6.40
C TYR A 65 9.87 5.00 -5.38
N ILE A 66 9.28 5.83 -4.54
CA ILE A 66 8.49 5.36 -3.42
C ILE A 66 7.16 4.74 -3.88
N HIS A 67 6.87 3.53 -3.42
CA HIS A 67 5.59 2.87 -3.61
C HIS A 67 4.56 3.40 -2.62
N ALA A 68 3.28 3.26 -2.96
CA ALA A 68 2.20 3.73 -2.09
C ALA A 68 2.24 3.10 -0.71
N GLU A 69 2.47 1.78 -0.64
CA GLU A 69 2.57 1.05 0.63
C GLU A 69 3.72 1.59 1.48
N MET A 70 4.88 1.80 0.85
CA MET A 70 6.06 2.29 1.55
C MET A 70 5.85 3.70 2.10
N ALA A 71 5.18 4.56 1.33
CA ALA A 71 4.83 5.92 1.77
C ALA A 71 3.90 5.87 2.98
N CYS A 72 2.92 4.96 2.96
CA CYS A 72 1.99 4.76 4.07
C CYS A 72 2.72 4.26 5.32
N LEU A 73 3.58 3.24 5.18
CA LEU A 73 4.35 2.68 6.30
C LEU A 73 5.28 3.73 6.92
N ASN A 74 5.87 4.57 6.08
CA ASN A 74 6.78 5.61 6.56
C ASN A 74 6.09 6.62 7.48
N GLN A 75 4.79 6.84 7.30
CA GLN A 75 4.01 7.71 8.18
C GLN A 75 3.73 7.10 9.55
N ILE A 76 3.59 5.77 9.62
CA ILE A 76 3.10 5.11 10.84
C ILE A 76 4.16 4.33 11.60
N ARG A 77 5.34 4.10 11.01
CA ARG A 77 6.35 3.18 11.57
C ARG A 77 6.87 3.58 12.95
N ASN A 78 6.78 4.86 13.30
CA ASN A 78 7.25 5.35 14.60
C ASN A 78 6.13 5.52 15.64
N LEU A 79 4.90 5.10 15.30
CA LEU A 79 3.79 5.14 16.25
C LEU A 79 3.92 4.01 17.26
N ASP A 80 3.54 4.29 18.50
CA ASP A 80 3.54 3.29 19.58
C ASP A 80 2.17 2.60 19.61
N ILE A 81 1.99 1.65 18.71
CA ILE A 81 0.73 0.90 18.55
C ILE A 81 1.02 -0.58 18.29
N ASP A 82 0.00 -1.41 18.46
CA ASP A 82 0.08 -2.82 18.09
C ASP A 82 -0.19 -2.97 16.59
N PHE A 83 0.89 -3.08 15.81
CA PHE A 83 0.80 -3.18 14.35
C PHE A 83 0.07 -4.45 13.89
N SER A 84 -0.02 -5.50 14.72
CA SER A 84 -0.79 -6.69 14.36
C SER A 84 -2.28 -6.42 14.18
N LYS A 85 -2.75 -5.27 14.69
CA LYS A 85 -4.15 -4.83 14.57
C LYS A 85 -4.35 -3.80 13.47
N VAL A 86 -3.29 -3.43 12.75
CA VAL A 86 -3.39 -2.52 11.60
C VAL A 86 -3.82 -3.30 10.38
N ARG A 87 -4.69 -2.73 9.58
CA ARG A 87 -5.09 -3.25 8.27
C ARG A 87 -4.64 -2.27 7.19
N LEU A 88 -4.02 -2.79 6.14
CA LEU A 88 -3.67 -1.98 4.96
C LEU A 88 -4.68 -2.23 3.86
N PHE A 89 -5.08 -1.17 3.18
CA PHE A 89 -5.92 -1.23 2.00
C PHE A 89 -5.18 -0.57 0.84
N VAL A 90 -4.96 -1.33 -0.22
CA VAL A 90 -4.19 -0.88 -1.39
C VAL A 90 -5.07 -0.94 -2.62
N TYR A 91 -5.17 0.18 -3.31
CA TYR A 91 -6.00 0.31 -4.52
C TYR A 91 -5.14 0.76 -5.69
N ARG A 92 -5.31 0.10 -6.83
CA ARG A 92 -4.60 0.46 -8.06
C ARG A 92 -5.58 0.63 -9.21
N GLU A 93 -5.38 1.68 -10.01
CA GLU A 93 -6.09 1.86 -11.27
C GLU A 93 -5.14 2.35 -12.36
N ASP A 94 -5.53 2.12 -13.62
CA ASP A 94 -4.79 2.62 -14.76
C ASP A 94 -5.27 4.02 -15.17
N ALA A 95 -4.70 4.56 -16.25
CA ALA A 95 -5.04 5.89 -16.75
C ALA A 95 -6.51 6.02 -17.16
N GLN A 96 -7.17 4.92 -17.52
CA GLN A 96 -8.59 4.87 -17.89
C GLN A 96 -9.48 4.59 -16.68
N LYS A 97 -8.93 4.62 -15.47
CA LYS A 97 -9.63 4.36 -14.21
C LYS A 97 -10.15 2.92 -14.07
N ASN A 98 -9.55 1.97 -14.79
CA ASN A 98 -9.82 0.55 -14.60
C ASN A 98 -9.03 0.00 -13.43
N MET A 99 -9.70 -0.76 -12.57
CA MET A 99 -9.06 -1.41 -11.43
C MET A 99 -8.05 -2.46 -11.90
N ARG A 100 -6.87 -2.48 -11.27
CA ARG A 100 -5.79 -3.41 -11.63
C ARG A 100 -5.27 -4.14 -10.39
N ILE A 101 -4.54 -5.24 -10.62
CA ILE A 101 -3.95 -6.01 -9.54
C ILE A 101 -2.89 -5.17 -8.80
N CYS A 102 -2.95 -5.22 -7.48
CA CYS A 102 -2.10 -4.41 -6.61
C CYS A 102 -1.53 -5.21 -5.43
N LYS A 103 -1.23 -6.49 -5.65
CA LYS A 103 -0.55 -7.27 -4.62
C LYS A 103 0.79 -6.60 -4.31
N PRO A 104 1.13 -6.36 -3.03
CA PRO A 104 2.42 -5.75 -2.68
C PRO A 104 3.59 -6.53 -3.27
N CYS A 105 4.57 -5.82 -3.82
CA CYS A 105 5.80 -6.44 -4.30
C CYS A 105 6.61 -7.00 -3.11
N GLU A 106 7.64 -7.78 -3.40
CA GLU A 106 8.45 -8.41 -2.35
C GLU A 106 9.06 -7.39 -1.38
N ALA A 107 9.46 -6.22 -1.88
CA ALA A 107 9.99 -5.15 -1.03
C ALA A 107 8.92 -4.64 -0.06
N CYS A 108 7.74 -4.32 -0.56
CA CYS A 108 6.64 -3.82 0.28
C CYS A 108 6.13 -4.90 1.24
N GLU A 109 5.99 -6.14 0.77
CA GLU A 109 5.58 -7.24 1.64
C GLU A 109 6.54 -7.42 2.80
N ARG A 110 7.86 -7.37 2.53
CA ARG A 110 8.86 -7.50 3.58
C ARG A 110 8.77 -6.36 4.61
N ALA A 111 8.60 -5.13 4.13
CA ALA A 111 8.45 -3.98 5.02
C ALA A 111 7.18 -4.09 5.87
N ILE A 112 6.08 -4.54 5.28
CA ILE A 112 4.82 -4.76 6.00
C ILE A 112 5.00 -5.81 7.09
N ARG A 113 5.64 -6.94 6.76
CA ARG A 113 5.90 -8.01 7.73
C ARG A 113 6.84 -7.56 8.84
N ASP A 114 7.89 -6.83 8.51
CA ASP A 114 8.87 -6.35 9.49
C ASP A 114 8.22 -5.39 10.51
N LEU A 115 7.24 -4.62 10.08
CA LEU A 115 6.50 -3.73 10.99
C LEU A 115 5.51 -4.49 11.88
N GLY A 116 5.13 -5.70 11.50
CA GLY A 116 4.21 -6.54 12.26
C GLY A 116 2.76 -6.49 11.80
N ILE A 117 2.49 -5.88 10.66
CA ILE A 117 1.15 -5.84 10.08
C ILE A 117 0.83 -7.20 9.48
N LYS A 118 -0.36 -7.72 9.78
CA LYS A 118 -0.77 -9.07 9.39
C LYS A 118 -1.88 -9.11 8.35
N LYS A 119 -2.65 -8.04 8.19
CA LYS A 119 -3.81 -8.04 7.29
C LYS A 119 -3.63 -7.01 6.19
N VAL A 120 -3.63 -7.49 4.96
CA VAL A 120 -3.47 -6.65 3.76
C VAL A 120 -4.63 -6.93 2.81
N TYR A 121 -5.26 -5.87 2.36
CA TYR A 121 -6.37 -5.90 1.43
C TYR A 121 -5.91 -5.17 0.17
N TYR A 122 -6.08 -5.78 -0.98
CA TYR A 122 -5.65 -5.15 -2.24
C TYR A 122 -6.60 -5.47 -3.38
N THR A 123 -6.50 -4.68 -4.45
CA THR A 123 -7.32 -4.87 -5.64
C THR A 123 -6.72 -5.93 -6.56
N ASP A 124 -7.59 -6.69 -7.20
CA ASP A 124 -7.30 -7.47 -8.38
C ASP A 124 -8.10 -6.87 -9.54
N THR A 125 -8.00 -7.43 -10.73
CA THR A 125 -8.63 -6.87 -11.94
C THR A 125 -10.14 -6.65 -11.79
N ASN A 126 -10.84 -7.58 -11.13
CA ASN A 126 -12.31 -7.50 -10.98
C ASN A 126 -12.79 -7.69 -9.54
N LYS A 127 -11.90 -7.71 -8.56
CA LYS A 127 -12.29 -8.02 -7.18
C LYS A 127 -11.30 -7.44 -6.19
N PHE A 128 -11.70 -7.50 -4.92
CA PHE A 128 -10.85 -7.16 -3.78
C PHE A 128 -10.40 -8.45 -3.09
N VAL A 129 -9.14 -8.49 -2.67
CA VAL A 129 -8.53 -9.66 -2.04
C VAL A 129 -8.12 -9.32 -0.62
N ARG A 130 -8.38 -10.26 0.31
CA ARG A 130 -7.84 -10.20 1.68
C ARG A 130 -6.71 -11.23 1.79
N GLU A 131 -5.61 -10.83 2.39
CA GLU A 131 -4.48 -11.72 2.66
C GLU A 131 -4.00 -11.54 4.09
N GLU A 132 -3.78 -12.65 4.80
CA GLU A 132 -3.18 -12.62 6.13
C GLU A 132 -1.73 -13.06 6.04
N TYR A 133 -0.85 -12.26 6.62
CA TYR A 133 0.55 -12.59 6.77
C TYR A 133 0.75 -13.30 8.12
N ILE A 134 1.35 -14.44 8.05
CA ILE A 134 1.62 -15.26 9.25
C ILE A 134 3.00 -14.95 9.80
#